data_7460fa78feaeb2b568576f86fa9b9fda
#
_entry.id   7460fa78feaeb2b568576f86fa9b9fda
#
_cell.length_a   1.000
_cell.length_b   1.000
_cell.length_c   1.000
_cell.angle_alpha   90.00
_cell.angle_beta   90.00
_cell.angle_gamma   90.00
#
_symmetry.space_group_name_H-M   'P 1'
#
loop_
_entity.id
_entity.type
_entity.pdbx_description
1 polymer ?
#
loop_
_entity_poly.entity_id
_entity_poly.type
_entity_poly.pdbx_seq_one_letter_code
_entity_poly.pdbx_strand_id
1 'polypeptide(L)' 'MAKFTIYKDLKSEFRWRLKADNGQIIADSGEGYTSKENCKYGIDLVKKQAQGATVEDQA' A
#
# COMPACT_ATOMS: atom_id res chain seq x y z
N MET A 1 9.00 -3.74 13.14
CA MET A 1 7.69 -3.18 12.83
C MET A 1 7.47 -3.17 11.32
N ALA A 2 6.25 -3.43 10.91
CA ALA A 2 5.92 -3.32 9.49
C ALA A 2 6.04 -1.86 9.04
N LYS A 3 6.31 -1.66 7.76
CA LYS A 3 6.42 -0.29 7.24
C LYS A 3 5.92 -0.21 5.81
N PHE A 4 5.38 0.96 5.49
CA PHE A 4 5.05 1.31 4.12
C PHE A 4 6.25 2.01 3.49
N THR A 5 6.58 1.62 2.27
CA THR A 5 7.66 2.25 1.50
C THR A 5 7.06 2.84 0.23
N ILE A 6 7.30 4.12 0.00
CA ILE A 6 6.87 4.78 -1.24
C ILE A 6 8.03 4.78 -2.22
N TYR A 7 7.75 4.43 -3.46
CA TYR A 7 8.77 4.42 -4.51
C TYR A 7 8.15 4.85 -5.83
N LYS A 8 8.98 5.15 -6.81
CA LYS A 8 8.54 5.43 -8.17
C LYS A 8 8.72 4.21 -9.04
N ASP A 9 7.72 3.95 -9.89
CA ASP A 9 7.82 2.86 -10.85
C ASP A 9 8.44 3.35 -12.17
N LEU A 10 8.49 2.46 -13.14
CA LEU A 10 9.10 2.77 -14.44
C LEU A 10 8.33 3.82 -15.23
N LYS A 11 7.06 4.06 -14.88
CA LYS A 11 6.23 5.09 -15.52
C LYS A 11 6.32 6.41 -14.77
N SER A 12 7.21 6.52 -13.79
CA SER A 12 7.37 7.71 -12.95
C SER A 12 6.14 8.00 -12.09
N GLU A 13 5.36 6.98 -11.80
CA GLU A 13 4.23 7.10 -10.89
C GLU A 13 4.63 6.60 -9.50
N PHE A 14 4.00 7.16 -8.48
CA PHE A 14 4.28 6.77 -7.11
C PHE A 14 3.50 5.53 -6.74
N ARG A 15 4.15 4.61 -6.04
CA ARG A 15 3.55 3.37 -5.54
C ARG A 15 4.01 3.14 -4.13
N TRP A 16 3.30 2.26 -3.43
CA TRP A 16 3.70 1.89 -2.07
C TRP A 16 3.71 0.37 -1.92
N ARG A 17 4.53 -0.08 -0.97
CA ARG A 17 4.58 -1.46 -0.51
C ARG A 17 4.47 -1.48 0.98
N LEU A 18 3.81 -2.50 1.51
CA LEU A 18 3.77 -2.77 2.94
C LEU A 18 4.62 -4.00 3.20
N LYS A 19 5.68 -3.84 3.99
CA LYS A 19 6.57 -4.93 4.36
C LYS A 19 6.37 -5.32 5.80
N ALA A 20 6.37 -6.62 6.06
CA ALA A 20 6.34 -7.15 7.41
C ALA A 20 7.67 -6.97 8.12
N ASP A 21 7.72 -7.29 9.40
CA ASP A 21 8.94 -7.21 10.20
C ASP A 21 10.10 -8.00 9.62
N ASN A 22 9.80 -9.13 8.98
CA ASN A 22 10.82 -10.00 8.41
C ASN A 22 11.23 -9.59 7.00
N GLY A 23 10.70 -8.46 6.49
CA GLY A 23 11.05 -7.96 5.17
C GLY A 23 10.19 -8.48 4.04
N GLN A 24 9.26 -9.37 4.33
CA GLN A 24 8.37 -9.88 3.29
C GLN A 24 7.33 -8.83 2.90
N ILE A 25 7.02 -8.76 1.61
CA ILE A 25 5.99 -7.85 1.11
C ILE A 25 4.64 -8.49 1.40
N ILE A 26 3.83 -7.78 2.21
CA ILE A 26 2.48 -8.23 2.57
C ILE A 26 1.47 -7.73 1.56
N ALA A 27 1.66 -6.50 1.09
CA ALA A 27 0.71 -5.85 0.19
C ALA A 27 1.42 -4.76 -0.60
N ASP A 28 0.85 -4.36 -1.71
CA ASP A 28 1.35 -3.22 -2.46
C ASP A 28 0.15 -2.49 -3.09
N SER A 29 0.43 -1.29 -3.63
CA SER A 29 -0.62 -0.55 -4.31
C SER A 29 -0.89 -1.20 -5.66
N GLY A 30 -2.18 -1.37 -5.99
CA GLY A 30 -2.56 -1.96 -7.26
C GLY A 30 -2.43 -1.01 -8.43
N GLU A 31 -2.19 0.26 -8.15
CA GLU A 31 -2.11 1.28 -9.19
C GLU A 31 -1.04 2.30 -8.84
N GLY A 32 -0.62 3.07 -9.85
CA GLY A 32 0.30 4.15 -9.65
C GLY A 32 -0.43 5.46 -9.38
N TYR A 33 0.16 6.31 -8.56
CA TYR A 33 -0.38 7.63 -8.25
C TYR A 33 0.46 8.69 -8.94
N THR A 34 -0.19 9.72 -9.48
CA THR A 34 0.51 10.79 -10.18
C THR A 34 1.20 11.74 -9.20
N SER A 35 0.76 11.80 -7.95
CA SER A 35 1.38 12.65 -6.94
C SER A 35 1.73 11.84 -5.71
N LYS A 36 2.79 12.25 -5.03
CA LYS A 36 3.20 11.63 -3.77
C LYS A 36 2.13 11.80 -2.70
N GLU A 37 1.46 12.95 -2.69
CA GLU A 37 0.41 13.21 -1.71
C GLU A 37 -0.75 12.23 -1.86
N ASN A 38 -1.15 11.95 -3.10
CA ASN A 38 -2.21 10.97 -3.33
C ASN A 38 -1.78 9.57 -2.91
N CYS A 39 -0.51 9.25 -3.12
CA CYS A 39 0.02 7.96 -2.66
C CYS A 39 -0.04 7.86 -1.13
N LYS A 40 0.35 8.92 -0.43
CA LYS A 40 0.28 8.96 1.03
C LYS A 40 -1.16 8.85 1.52
N TYR A 41 -2.08 9.52 0.82
CA TYR A 41 -3.50 9.41 1.17
C TYR A 41 -4.01 7.99 1.02
N GLY A 42 -3.57 7.30 -0.03
CA GLY A 42 -3.90 5.89 -0.23
C GLY A 42 -3.40 5.02 0.91
N ILE A 43 -2.19 5.29 1.40
CA ILE A 43 -1.65 4.58 2.56
C ILE A 43 -2.52 4.81 3.80
N ASP A 44 -2.93 6.06 4.02
CA ASP A 44 -3.77 6.38 5.18
C ASP A 44 -5.12 5.67 5.09
N LEU A 45 -5.69 5.58 3.90
CA LEU A 45 -6.93 4.84 3.71
C LEU A 45 -6.77 3.36 4.03
N VAL A 46 -5.66 2.76 3.59
CA VAL A 46 -5.38 1.37 3.89
C VAL A 46 -5.29 1.16 5.40
N LYS A 47 -4.57 2.04 6.10
CA LYS A 47 -4.44 1.94 7.55
C LYS A 47 -5.77 1.99 8.26
N LYS A 48 -6.67 2.87 7.80
CA LYS A 48 -7.96 3.05 8.44
C LYS A 48 -8.93 1.94 8.11
N GLN A 49 -8.99 1.57 6.83
CA GLN A 49 -10.01 0.63 6.35
C GLN A 49 -9.66 -0.81 6.64
N ALA A 50 -8.37 -1.16 6.63
CA ALA A 50 -7.96 -2.54 6.81
C ALA A 50 -8.30 -3.09 8.19
N GLN A 51 -8.28 -2.24 9.21
CA GLN A 51 -8.55 -2.68 10.58
C GLN A 51 -9.96 -3.23 10.75
N GLY A 52 -10.93 -2.64 10.08
CA GLY A 52 -12.31 -3.08 10.19
C GLY A 52 -12.79 -3.91 9.02
N ALA A 53 -11.89 -4.25 8.10
CA ALA A 53 -12.30 -4.97 6.89
C ALA A 53 -12.67 -6.41 7.20
N THR A 54 -13.78 -6.86 6.62
CA THR A 54 -14.17 -8.25 6.73
C THR A 54 -13.47 -9.06 5.65
N VAL A 55 -13.40 -10.37 5.86
CA VAL A 55 -12.85 -11.28 4.88
C VAL A 55 -14.01 -11.98 4.18
N GLU A 56 -14.10 -11.79 2.88
CA GLU A 56 -15.10 -12.48 2.06
C GLU A 56 -14.38 -13.56 1.27
N ASP A 57 -14.71 -14.79 1.55
CA ASP A 57 -14.06 -15.94 0.91
C ASP A 57 -14.89 -16.38 -0.30
N GLN A 58 -14.33 -16.21 -1.49
CA GLN A 58 -14.98 -16.59 -2.74
C GLN A 58 -14.26 -17.74 -3.44
N ALA A 59 -13.31 -18.35 -2.73
CA ALA A 59 -12.54 -19.46 -3.28
C ALA A 59 -13.33 -20.78 -3.30
#